data_6a0983c4e56808cb4b7f69d89c2e135c
#
_entry.id   6a0983c4e56808cb4b7f69d89c2e135c
#
_cell.length_a   1.000
_cell.length_b   1.000
_cell.length_c   1.000
_cell.angle_alpha   90.00
_cell.angle_beta   90.00
_cell.angle_gamma   90.00
#
_symmetry.space_group_name_H-M   'P 1'
#
loop_
_entity.id
_entity.type
_entity.pdbx_description
1 polymer ?
#
loop_
_entity_poly.entity_id
_entity_poly.type
_entity_poly.pdbx_seq_one_letter_code
_entity_poly.pdbx_strand_id
1 'polypeptide(L)'
;MREKNKKKREQEKNRHTFSQRRHLKAELRPGALARFRFFAAAATTGLKGREKMIVVNPQTVTNRELAALAMQAKGRISRLYLHWTAGHYEGVYDDYHLNIGPGGEMYLTCKTFTEVKEHTWHRNTGSIGIALCCASEAQACSGRDTDFGGEPPTVVQIETLAKTVAVLTACLELEINVLTVTTHCEAALFDGYGPHSGDPQLRWELWYLPDLPLDSALKPGGYVIRGKALWYLSEILRQRR
;
A
#
# COMPACT_ATOMS: atom_id res chain seq x y z
N MET A 1 42.61 30.90 25.59
CA MET A 1 42.51 31.17 24.14
C MET A 1 41.69 30.12 23.34
N ARG A 2 41.74 28.83 23.68
CA ARG A 2 41.01 27.75 22.91
C ARG A 2 39.48 27.79 23.06
N GLU A 3 38.93 28.21 24.18
CA GLU A 3 37.48 28.22 24.42
C GLU A 3 36.74 29.36 23.69
N LYS A 4 37.36 30.52 23.53
CA LYS A 4 36.79 31.64 22.75
C LYS A 4 36.66 31.31 21.26
N ASN A 5 37.59 30.52 20.71
CA ASN A 5 37.53 30.09 19.31
C ASN A 5 36.47 29.03 19.06
N LYS A 6 36.11 28.21 20.05
CA LYS A 6 35.04 27.18 19.93
C LYS A 6 33.66 27.83 19.89
N LYS A 7 33.41 28.82 20.76
CA LYS A 7 32.14 29.58 20.78
C LYS A 7 31.90 30.40 19.49
N LYS A 8 33.01 30.95 18.92
CA LYS A 8 32.90 31.71 17.67
C LYS A 8 32.53 30.83 16.47
N ARG A 9 33.08 29.62 16.38
CA ARG A 9 32.73 28.64 15.31
C ARG A 9 31.30 28.10 15.44
N GLU A 10 30.79 27.97 16.65
CA GLU A 10 29.43 27.53 16.90
C GLU A 10 28.40 28.63 16.54
N GLN A 11 28.71 29.89 16.81
CA GLN A 11 27.90 31.04 16.41
C GLN A 11 27.88 31.26 14.89
N GLU A 12 28.97 30.99 14.18
CA GLU A 12 29.03 31.07 12.72
C GLU A 12 28.25 29.94 12.06
N LYS A 13 28.29 28.71 12.60
CA LYS A 13 27.44 27.59 12.14
C LYS A 13 25.94 27.88 12.28
N ASN A 14 25.54 28.46 13.42
CA ASN A 14 24.15 28.81 13.67
C ASN A 14 23.65 29.98 12.80
N ARG A 15 24.50 30.90 12.41
CA ARG A 15 24.16 31.99 11.45
C ARG A 15 23.96 31.46 10.02
N HIS A 16 24.75 30.47 9.61
CA HIS A 16 24.64 29.89 8.27
C HIS A 16 23.33 29.09 8.08
N THR A 17 22.93 28.31 9.10
CA THR A 17 21.66 27.58 9.11
C THR A 17 20.43 28.49 9.18
N PHE A 18 20.55 29.66 9.85
CA PHE A 18 19.44 30.61 9.93
C PHE A 18 19.25 31.42 8.63
N SER A 19 20.35 31.69 7.92
CA SER A 19 20.32 32.35 6.60
C SER A 19 19.70 31.45 5.52
N GLN A 20 20.03 30.15 5.50
CA GLN A 20 19.41 29.21 4.55
C GLN A 20 17.91 29.01 4.78
N ARG A 21 17.44 29.08 6.04
CA ARG A 21 15.98 29.01 6.34
C ARG A 21 15.22 30.27 5.91
N ARG A 22 15.87 31.43 5.78
CA ARG A 22 15.22 32.66 5.28
C ARG A 22 15.09 32.67 3.75
N HIS A 23 16.03 32.11 3.00
CA HIS A 23 15.92 32.04 1.53
C HIS A 23 14.85 31.07 1.04
N LEU A 24 14.57 29.99 1.77
CA LEU A 24 13.48 29.04 1.43
C LEU A 24 12.06 29.58 1.68
N LYS A 25 11.91 30.68 2.48
CA LYS A 25 10.61 31.31 2.72
C LYS A 25 10.25 32.44 1.72
N ALA A 26 11.19 32.89 0.91
CA ALA A 26 10.99 34.05 0.05
C ALA A 26 10.56 33.75 -1.38
N GLU A 27 10.47 32.48 -1.81
CA GLU A 27 10.12 32.12 -3.20
C GLU A 27 8.71 31.51 -3.38
N LEU A 28 7.90 31.45 -2.35
CA LEU A 28 6.49 31.06 -2.50
C LEU A 28 5.64 32.29 -2.87
N ARG A 29 5.53 32.58 -4.15
CA ARG A 29 4.62 33.60 -4.69
C ARG A 29 3.17 33.24 -4.34
N PRO A 30 2.29 34.22 -3.98
CA PRO A 30 0.89 33.98 -3.59
C PRO A 30 0.00 33.31 -4.66
N GLY A 31 0.47 33.20 -5.91
CA GLY A 31 -0.28 32.60 -7.01
C GLY A 31 -0.18 31.07 -7.11
N ALA A 32 0.75 30.40 -6.43
CA ALA A 32 0.90 28.95 -6.49
C ALA A 32 -0.13 28.20 -5.61
N LEU A 33 -0.53 28.80 -4.50
CA LEU A 33 -1.56 28.23 -3.60
C LEU A 33 -2.97 28.26 -4.22
N ALA A 34 -3.28 29.20 -5.12
CA ALA A 34 -4.58 29.26 -5.79
C ALA A 34 -4.75 28.14 -6.83
N ARG A 35 -3.68 27.70 -7.49
CA ARG A 35 -3.74 26.60 -8.47
C ARG A 35 -3.91 25.23 -7.82
N PHE A 36 -3.36 25.01 -6.62
CA PHE A 36 -3.53 23.75 -5.90
C PHE A 36 -4.95 23.58 -5.30
N ARG A 37 -5.61 24.68 -4.88
CA ARG A 37 -7.00 24.63 -4.41
C ARG A 37 -8.01 24.29 -5.53
N PHE A 38 -7.73 24.64 -6.78
CA PHE A 38 -8.61 24.34 -7.91
C PHE A 38 -8.57 22.85 -8.31
N PHE A 39 -7.43 22.16 -8.13
CA PHE A 39 -7.32 20.72 -8.42
C PHE A 39 -7.96 19.84 -7.33
N ALA A 40 -7.91 20.25 -6.06
CA ALA A 40 -8.56 19.52 -4.97
C ALA A 40 -10.10 19.60 -5.04
N ALA A 41 -10.65 20.77 -5.46
CA ALA A 41 -12.11 20.94 -5.63
C ALA A 41 -12.66 20.28 -6.90
N ALA A 42 -11.84 20.06 -7.94
CA ALA A 42 -12.26 19.36 -9.15
C ALA A 42 -12.27 17.84 -9.01
N ALA A 43 -11.56 17.28 -8.01
CA ALA A 43 -11.55 15.83 -7.74
C ALA A 43 -12.81 15.34 -6.98
N THR A 44 -13.62 16.26 -6.42
CA THR A 44 -14.86 15.90 -5.71
C THR A 44 -16.14 16.07 -6.52
N THR A 45 -16.06 16.65 -7.73
CA THR A 45 -17.24 16.88 -8.57
C THR A 45 -17.05 16.31 -9.98
N GLY A 46 -17.04 14.97 -10.12
CA GLY A 46 -17.11 14.47 -11.47
C GLY A 46 -16.73 13.04 -11.79
N LEU A 47 -16.25 12.26 -10.87
CA LEU A 47 -16.22 10.81 -11.03
C LEU A 47 -17.32 10.24 -10.12
N LYS A 48 -18.51 9.97 -10.67
CA LYS A 48 -19.38 8.93 -10.09
C LYS A 48 -18.49 7.71 -10.00
N GLY A 49 -18.02 7.41 -8.78
CA GLY A 49 -17.28 6.18 -8.52
C GLY A 49 -18.15 5.05 -9.05
N ARG A 50 -17.60 4.26 -9.97
CA ARG A 50 -18.24 3.02 -10.38
C ARG A 50 -18.48 2.24 -9.11
N GLU A 51 -19.72 1.83 -8.85
CA GLU A 51 -20.02 0.96 -7.72
C GLU A 51 -19.17 -0.30 -7.88
N LYS A 52 -18.41 -0.62 -6.84
CA LYS A 52 -17.59 -1.85 -6.80
C LYS A 52 -18.55 -3.04 -6.96
N MET A 53 -18.31 -3.87 -7.95
CA MET A 53 -19.13 -5.05 -8.17
C MET A 53 -18.76 -6.17 -7.22
N ILE A 54 -19.71 -6.61 -6.39
CA ILE A 54 -19.56 -7.79 -5.54
C ILE A 54 -19.71 -9.05 -6.41
N VAL A 55 -18.75 -9.95 -6.28
CA VAL A 55 -18.75 -11.24 -6.96
C VAL A 55 -19.63 -12.23 -6.18
N VAL A 56 -20.67 -12.74 -6.81
CA VAL A 56 -21.55 -13.76 -6.23
C VAL A 56 -20.94 -15.14 -6.46
N ASN A 57 -20.83 -15.96 -5.41
CA ASN A 57 -20.20 -17.29 -5.43
C ASN A 57 -18.77 -17.28 -5.99
N PRO A 58 -17.84 -16.54 -5.37
CA PRO A 58 -16.46 -16.45 -5.84
C PRO A 58 -15.75 -17.81 -5.77
N GLN A 59 -14.93 -18.10 -6.78
CA GLN A 59 -14.12 -19.33 -6.80
C GLN A 59 -12.92 -19.18 -5.86
N THR A 60 -12.73 -20.16 -4.98
CA THR A 60 -11.49 -20.27 -4.20
C THR A 60 -10.34 -20.80 -5.06
N VAL A 61 -9.15 -20.37 -4.74
CA VAL A 61 -7.91 -20.77 -5.42
C VAL A 61 -6.84 -21.17 -4.41
N THR A 62 -6.04 -22.17 -4.76
CA THR A 62 -4.90 -22.62 -3.97
C THR A 62 -3.60 -21.91 -4.37
N ASN A 63 -2.59 -21.95 -3.49
CA ASN A 63 -1.25 -21.45 -3.83
C ASN A 63 -0.65 -22.14 -5.08
N ARG A 64 -0.99 -23.40 -5.34
CA ARG A 64 -0.51 -24.13 -6.51
C ARG A 64 -1.12 -23.57 -7.81
N GLU A 65 -2.40 -23.27 -7.79
CA GLU A 65 -3.11 -22.66 -8.92
C GLU A 65 -2.63 -21.23 -9.15
N LEU A 66 -2.44 -20.44 -8.09
CA LEU A 66 -1.84 -19.10 -8.18
C LEU A 66 -0.44 -19.15 -8.80
N ALA A 67 0.39 -20.10 -8.39
CA ALA A 67 1.72 -20.28 -8.96
C ALA A 67 1.66 -20.59 -10.47
N ALA A 68 0.73 -21.45 -10.90
CA ALA A 68 0.54 -21.77 -12.29
C ALA A 68 0.12 -20.55 -13.13
N LEU A 69 -0.84 -19.75 -12.64
CA LEU A 69 -1.26 -18.50 -13.28
C LEU A 69 -0.12 -17.45 -13.33
N ALA A 70 0.65 -17.34 -12.25
CA ALA A 70 1.79 -16.41 -12.19
C ALA A 70 2.88 -16.80 -13.21
N MET A 71 3.21 -18.08 -13.34
CA MET A 71 4.16 -18.54 -14.34
C MET A 71 3.73 -18.22 -15.78
N GLN A 72 2.42 -18.30 -16.09
CA GLN A 72 1.87 -17.91 -17.40
C GLN A 72 1.98 -16.39 -17.65
N ALA A 73 1.98 -15.58 -16.58
CA ALA A 73 2.06 -14.13 -16.64
C ALA A 73 3.49 -13.56 -16.51
N LYS A 74 4.48 -14.43 -16.32
CA LYS A 74 5.90 -14.06 -16.18
C LYS A 74 6.36 -13.16 -17.33
N GLY A 75 7.12 -12.11 -17.02
CA GLY A 75 7.60 -11.12 -17.99
C GLY A 75 6.54 -10.09 -18.44
N ARG A 76 5.25 -10.29 -18.10
CA ARG A 76 4.17 -9.35 -18.40
C ARG A 76 3.68 -8.60 -17.17
N ILE A 77 3.92 -9.12 -15.98
CA ILE A 77 3.62 -8.49 -14.70
C ILE A 77 4.94 -8.01 -14.08
N SER A 78 4.93 -6.76 -13.63
CA SER A 78 6.09 -6.11 -13.00
C SER A 78 5.84 -5.65 -11.57
N ARG A 79 4.59 -5.65 -11.10
CA ARG A 79 4.20 -5.10 -9.78
C ARG A 79 3.02 -5.83 -9.17
N LEU A 80 3.01 -5.86 -7.84
CA LEU A 80 1.87 -6.24 -7.01
C LEU A 80 1.40 -5.01 -6.24
N TYR A 81 0.10 -4.70 -6.29
CA TYR A 81 -0.52 -3.65 -5.47
C TYR A 81 -1.40 -4.30 -4.42
N LEU A 82 -1.19 -3.88 -3.17
CA LEU A 82 -1.83 -4.46 -2.01
C LEU A 82 -2.88 -3.50 -1.46
N HIS A 83 -4.06 -4.03 -1.14
CA HIS A 83 -5.24 -3.29 -0.74
C HIS A 83 -5.93 -3.93 0.45
N TRP A 84 -6.89 -3.23 1.01
CA TRP A 84 -8.07 -3.81 1.61
C TRP A 84 -9.32 -3.30 0.88
N THR A 85 -10.44 -4.02 1.02
CA THR A 85 -11.66 -3.68 0.27
C THR A 85 -12.37 -2.44 0.82
N ALA A 86 -12.10 -2.06 2.08
CA ALA A 86 -12.91 -1.13 2.87
C ALA A 86 -14.39 -1.54 2.90
N GLY A 87 -14.64 -2.83 2.85
CA GLY A 87 -15.94 -3.47 2.86
C GLY A 87 -16.02 -4.58 3.90
N HIS A 88 -17.12 -5.31 3.90
CA HIS A 88 -17.36 -6.42 4.83
C HIS A 88 -16.46 -7.63 4.51
N TYR A 89 -16.30 -8.53 5.50
CA TYR A 89 -15.50 -9.75 5.37
C TYR A 89 -15.96 -10.66 4.23
N GLU A 90 -17.27 -10.71 3.93
CA GLU A 90 -17.84 -11.48 2.85
C GLU A 90 -17.75 -10.78 1.48
N GLY A 91 -17.29 -9.53 1.46
CA GLY A 91 -17.25 -8.71 0.24
C GLY A 91 -16.06 -9.07 -0.64
N VAL A 92 -16.31 -9.87 -1.69
CA VAL A 92 -15.34 -10.15 -2.76
C VAL A 92 -15.65 -9.23 -3.94
N TYR A 93 -14.65 -8.47 -4.41
CA TYR A 93 -14.85 -7.44 -5.43
C TYR A 93 -14.05 -7.71 -6.70
N ASP A 94 -14.69 -7.44 -7.85
CA ASP A 94 -14.10 -7.66 -9.18
C ASP A 94 -13.01 -6.65 -9.56
N ASP A 95 -12.83 -5.58 -8.78
CA ASP A 95 -11.79 -4.58 -9.01
C ASP A 95 -10.37 -5.13 -8.78
N TYR A 96 -10.23 -6.23 -8.06
CA TYR A 96 -8.94 -6.86 -7.74
C TYR A 96 -8.79 -8.19 -8.48
N HIS A 97 -7.59 -8.67 -8.70
CA HIS A 97 -7.34 -10.00 -9.25
C HIS A 97 -7.56 -11.11 -8.22
N LEU A 98 -7.24 -10.80 -6.97
CA LEU A 98 -7.33 -11.72 -5.84
C LEU A 98 -7.89 -10.99 -4.62
N ASN A 99 -8.86 -11.61 -3.96
CA ASN A 99 -9.39 -11.18 -2.68
C ASN A 99 -9.08 -12.25 -1.62
N ILE A 100 -8.78 -11.83 -0.39
CA ILE A 100 -8.44 -12.72 0.72
C ILE A 100 -9.47 -12.53 1.83
N GLY A 101 -10.26 -13.55 2.11
CA GLY A 101 -11.27 -13.58 3.16
C GLY A 101 -10.67 -13.65 4.56
N PRO A 102 -11.50 -13.44 5.63
CA PRO A 102 -11.03 -13.35 7.01
C PRO A 102 -10.40 -14.63 7.56
N GLY A 103 -10.76 -15.79 7.04
CA GLY A 103 -10.15 -17.09 7.36
C GLY A 103 -8.94 -17.44 6.49
N GLY A 104 -8.54 -16.57 5.58
CA GLY A 104 -7.43 -16.79 4.64
C GLY A 104 -7.85 -17.45 3.34
N GLU A 105 -9.14 -17.54 3.06
CA GLU A 105 -9.67 -18.00 1.76
C GLU A 105 -9.20 -17.06 0.66
N MET A 106 -8.69 -17.61 -0.42
CA MET A 106 -8.26 -16.84 -1.58
C MET A 106 -9.29 -16.97 -2.70
N TYR A 107 -9.84 -15.85 -3.12
CA TYR A 107 -10.87 -15.75 -4.17
C TYR A 107 -10.32 -15.10 -5.42
N LEU A 108 -10.26 -15.86 -6.52
CA LEU A 108 -9.79 -15.38 -7.83
C LEU A 108 -10.95 -14.74 -8.59
N THR A 109 -10.74 -13.54 -9.11
CA THR A 109 -11.73 -12.76 -9.87
C THR A 109 -11.29 -12.47 -11.30
N CYS A 110 -10.25 -13.12 -11.78
CA CYS A 110 -9.73 -13.01 -13.14
C CYS A 110 -9.45 -14.39 -13.73
N LYS A 111 -9.43 -14.49 -15.04
CA LYS A 111 -9.01 -15.71 -15.75
C LYS A 111 -7.50 -15.78 -15.89
N THR A 112 -6.85 -14.66 -16.02
CA THR A 112 -5.39 -14.52 -16.12
C THR A 112 -4.91 -13.29 -15.35
N PHE A 113 -3.68 -13.32 -14.82
CA PHE A 113 -3.11 -12.15 -14.15
C PHE A 113 -2.73 -11.00 -15.10
N THR A 114 -2.89 -11.18 -16.38
CA THR A 114 -2.66 -10.13 -17.39
C THR A 114 -3.94 -9.35 -17.74
N GLU A 115 -5.08 -9.71 -17.17
CA GLU A 115 -6.28 -8.86 -17.22
C GLU A 115 -5.98 -7.54 -16.51
N VAL A 116 -6.58 -6.46 -16.98
CA VAL A 116 -6.45 -5.15 -16.34
C VAL A 116 -7.64 -4.96 -15.41
N LYS A 117 -7.38 -4.83 -14.10
CA LYS A 117 -8.37 -4.56 -13.06
C LYS A 117 -8.20 -3.14 -12.52
N GLU A 118 -9.28 -2.49 -12.08
CA GLU A 118 -9.29 -1.06 -11.71
C GLU A 118 -8.96 -0.83 -10.22
N HIS A 119 -7.84 -1.37 -9.74
CA HIS A 119 -7.46 -1.32 -8.31
C HIS A 119 -6.57 -0.13 -7.92
N THR A 120 -5.74 0.38 -8.84
CA THR A 120 -4.81 1.48 -8.54
C THR A 120 -4.74 2.44 -9.72
N TRP A 121 -5.18 3.67 -9.52
CA TRP A 121 -5.26 4.69 -10.55
C TRP A 121 -3.93 4.88 -11.28
N HIS A 122 -3.96 4.87 -12.62
CA HIS A 122 -2.81 4.94 -13.54
C HIS A 122 -1.74 3.84 -13.36
N ARG A 123 -1.99 2.79 -12.57
CA ARG A 123 -1.00 1.74 -12.26
C ARG A 123 -1.51 0.33 -12.51
N ASN A 124 -2.66 0.18 -13.18
CA ASN A 124 -3.35 -1.11 -13.37
C ASN A 124 -2.69 -2.03 -14.38
N THR A 125 -2.08 -1.46 -15.44
CA THR A 125 -1.46 -2.26 -16.52
C THR A 125 -0.17 -2.92 -16.04
N GLY A 126 -0.05 -4.23 -16.30
CA GLY A 126 1.13 -5.01 -15.94
C GLY A 126 1.31 -5.20 -14.42
N SER A 127 0.20 -5.14 -13.68
CA SER A 127 0.19 -5.32 -12.23
C SER A 127 -0.90 -6.28 -11.77
N ILE A 128 -0.74 -6.84 -10.57
CA ILE A 128 -1.74 -7.66 -9.89
C ILE A 128 -2.22 -6.91 -8.66
N GLY A 129 -3.52 -6.62 -8.56
CA GLY A 129 -4.16 -6.09 -7.36
C GLY A 129 -4.62 -7.22 -6.45
N ILE A 130 -4.25 -7.16 -5.18
CA ILE A 130 -4.61 -8.13 -4.14
C ILE A 130 -5.24 -7.37 -2.99
N ALA A 131 -6.46 -7.76 -2.57
CA ALA A 131 -7.17 -7.08 -1.50
C ALA A 131 -7.49 -8.03 -0.33
N LEU A 132 -7.43 -7.51 0.90
CA LEU A 132 -8.00 -8.14 2.07
C LEU A 132 -9.48 -7.76 2.15
N CYS A 133 -10.39 -8.71 2.27
CA CYS A 133 -11.81 -8.45 2.51
C CYS A 133 -11.97 -8.02 3.98
N CYS A 134 -11.92 -6.72 4.26
CA CYS A 134 -11.96 -6.18 5.61
C CYS A 134 -12.05 -4.64 5.61
N ALA A 135 -11.98 -4.06 6.80
CA ALA A 135 -11.91 -2.62 7.05
C ALA A 135 -13.21 -1.88 6.69
N SER A 136 -14.37 -2.54 6.86
CA SER A 136 -15.66 -1.88 6.81
C SER A 136 -15.73 -0.79 7.89
N GLU A 137 -16.11 0.42 7.48
CA GLU A 137 -16.22 1.61 8.36
C GLU A 137 -14.88 2.05 9.01
N ALA A 138 -13.75 1.52 8.56
CA ALA A 138 -12.45 1.90 9.09
C ALA A 138 -12.11 3.36 8.79
N GLN A 139 -11.36 4.00 9.70
CA GLN A 139 -10.96 5.40 9.60
C GLN A 139 -9.50 5.62 9.99
N ALA A 140 -8.79 6.44 9.23
CA ALA A 140 -7.49 6.95 9.62
C ALA A 140 -7.67 8.23 10.45
N CYS A 141 -7.38 8.18 11.75
CA CYS A 141 -7.57 9.33 12.63
C CYS A 141 -6.42 10.34 12.50
N SER A 142 -5.18 9.89 12.71
CA SER A 142 -3.98 10.70 12.45
C SER A 142 -2.71 9.84 12.57
N GLY A 143 -1.81 9.94 11.61
CA GLY A 143 -0.52 9.25 11.67
C GLY A 143 -0.68 7.75 11.95
N ARG A 144 -0.32 7.30 13.17
CA ARG A 144 -0.41 5.90 13.58
C ARG A 144 -1.75 5.55 14.25
N ASP A 145 -2.65 6.50 14.35
CA ASP A 145 -3.94 6.31 14.98
C ASP A 145 -4.95 5.86 13.91
N THR A 146 -5.17 4.57 13.84
CA THR A 146 -6.04 3.91 12.87
C THR A 146 -7.13 3.15 13.59
N ASP A 147 -8.38 3.52 13.33
CA ASP A 147 -9.55 2.71 13.67
C ASP A 147 -9.83 1.77 12.50
N PHE A 148 -9.72 0.47 12.72
CA PHE A 148 -9.97 -0.55 11.70
C PHE A 148 -11.45 -0.90 11.52
N GLY A 149 -12.37 -0.23 12.22
CA GLY A 149 -13.81 -0.52 12.18
C GLY A 149 -14.19 -1.85 12.84
N GLY A 150 -15.39 -2.32 12.54
CA GLY A 150 -15.93 -3.56 13.10
C GLY A 150 -15.31 -4.84 12.55
N GLU A 151 -14.65 -4.75 11.39
CA GLU A 151 -14.06 -5.88 10.66
C GLU A 151 -12.59 -5.60 10.32
N PRO A 152 -11.69 -5.59 11.33
CA PRO A 152 -10.27 -5.31 11.13
C PRO A 152 -9.58 -6.41 10.32
N PRO A 153 -8.43 -6.12 9.67
CA PRO A 153 -7.64 -7.17 9.03
C PRO A 153 -7.23 -8.22 10.04
N THR A 154 -7.52 -9.50 9.74
CA THR A 154 -7.19 -10.61 10.62
C THR A 154 -5.73 -11.01 10.49
N VAL A 155 -5.20 -11.67 11.55
CA VAL A 155 -3.86 -12.31 11.52
C VAL A 155 -3.73 -13.24 10.32
N VAL A 156 -4.76 -14.06 10.09
CA VAL A 156 -4.77 -15.05 9.02
C VAL A 156 -4.74 -14.40 7.64
N GLN A 157 -5.48 -13.31 7.46
CA GLN A 157 -5.43 -12.52 6.22
C GLN A 157 -4.03 -11.98 5.94
N ILE A 158 -3.39 -11.37 6.94
CA ILE A 158 -2.04 -10.77 6.80
C ILE A 158 -1.01 -11.86 6.48
N GLU A 159 -1.07 -13.00 7.14
CA GLU A 159 -0.18 -14.15 6.88
C GLU A 159 -0.43 -14.73 5.48
N THR A 160 -1.68 -14.88 5.08
CA THR A 160 -2.04 -15.38 3.74
C THR A 160 -1.58 -14.40 2.66
N LEU A 161 -1.77 -13.09 2.85
CA LEU A 161 -1.28 -12.07 1.91
C LEU A 161 0.24 -12.16 1.76
N ALA A 162 0.98 -12.26 2.85
CA ALA A 162 2.43 -12.37 2.81
C ALA A 162 2.91 -13.64 2.10
N LYS A 163 2.27 -14.80 2.35
CA LYS A 163 2.55 -16.06 1.61
C LYS A 163 2.24 -15.92 0.13
N THR A 164 1.12 -15.33 -0.20
CA THR A 164 0.69 -15.07 -1.59
C THR A 164 1.71 -14.20 -2.32
N VAL A 165 2.16 -13.10 -1.69
CA VAL A 165 3.23 -12.24 -2.23
C VAL A 165 4.49 -13.04 -2.49
N ALA A 166 4.93 -13.90 -1.54
CA ALA A 166 6.12 -14.74 -1.71
C ALA A 166 5.99 -15.72 -2.89
N VAL A 167 4.82 -16.38 -3.03
CA VAL A 167 4.55 -17.31 -4.14
C VAL A 167 4.56 -16.57 -5.47
N LEU A 168 3.83 -15.46 -5.57
CA LEU A 168 3.72 -14.69 -6.82
C LEU A 168 5.08 -14.12 -7.24
N THR A 169 5.82 -13.49 -6.32
CA THR A 169 7.13 -12.91 -6.64
C THR A 169 8.14 -13.99 -7.04
N ALA A 170 8.13 -15.16 -6.40
CA ALA A 170 8.98 -16.29 -6.79
C ALA A 170 8.67 -16.80 -8.21
N CYS A 171 7.40 -16.85 -8.62
CA CYS A 171 6.98 -17.33 -9.93
C CYS A 171 7.14 -16.28 -11.03
N LEU A 172 6.95 -15.00 -10.71
CA LEU A 172 7.10 -13.86 -11.62
C LEU A 172 8.56 -13.39 -11.75
N GLU A 173 9.47 -13.91 -10.90
CA GLU A 173 10.87 -13.46 -10.77
C GLU A 173 10.97 -11.97 -10.40
N LEU A 174 10.12 -11.52 -9.48
CA LEU A 174 10.13 -10.17 -8.95
C LEU A 174 10.89 -10.13 -7.62
N GLU A 175 11.69 -9.11 -7.42
CA GLU A 175 12.28 -8.81 -6.12
C GLU A 175 11.21 -8.27 -5.15
N ILE A 176 11.25 -8.64 -3.88
CA ILE A 176 10.33 -8.09 -2.86
C ILE A 176 10.92 -6.78 -2.32
N ASN A 177 10.48 -5.68 -2.87
CA ASN A 177 10.81 -4.32 -2.41
C ASN A 177 9.62 -3.38 -2.58
N VAL A 178 9.75 -2.11 -2.18
CA VAL A 178 8.66 -1.14 -2.22
C VAL A 178 8.21 -0.76 -3.64
N LEU A 179 9.04 -0.97 -4.66
CA LEU A 179 8.71 -0.62 -6.05
C LEU A 179 7.95 -1.74 -6.77
N THR A 180 8.08 -2.97 -6.29
CA THR A 180 7.49 -4.17 -6.90
C THR A 180 6.32 -4.72 -6.09
N VAL A 181 6.34 -4.52 -4.77
CA VAL A 181 5.27 -4.92 -3.83
C VAL A 181 4.88 -3.69 -3.02
N THR A 182 3.86 -3.00 -3.47
CA THR A 182 3.50 -1.65 -3.04
C THR A 182 2.09 -1.67 -2.43
N THR A 183 1.88 -1.08 -1.26
CA THR A 183 0.52 -0.84 -0.76
C THR A 183 -0.14 0.31 -1.53
N HIS A 184 -1.48 0.39 -1.51
CA HIS A 184 -2.18 1.50 -2.14
C HIS A 184 -1.77 2.86 -1.52
N CYS A 185 -1.58 2.90 -0.21
CA CYS A 185 -1.06 4.10 0.47
C CYS A 185 0.33 4.50 -0.04
N GLU A 186 1.27 3.56 -0.19
CA GLU A 186 2.60 3.84 -0.73
C GLU A 186 2.53 4.31 -2.19
N ALA A 187 1.66 3.71 -3.02
CA ALA A 187 1.46 4.15 -4.40
C ALA A 187 0.94 5.59 -4.46
N ALA A 188 -0.02 5.94 -3.60
CA ALA A 188 -0.55 7.29 -3.50
C ALA A 188 0.52 8.31 -3.06
N LEU A 189 1.39 7.93 -2.12
CA LEU A 189 2.52 8.77 -1.70
C LEU A 189 3.51 9.01 -2.84
N PHE A 190 3.82 8.01 -3.66
CA PHE A 190 4.70 8.19 -4.84
C PHE A 190 4.09 9.13 -5.88
N ASP A 191 2.77 9.18 -5.99
CA ASP A 191 2.04 10.04 -6.93
C ASP A 191 1.73 11.43 -6.34
N GLY A 192 2.21 11.73 -5.11
CA GLY A 192 2.06 13.02 -4.47
C GLY A 192 0.67 13.28 -3.87
N TYR A 193 -0.16 12.25 -3.69
CA TYR A 193 -1.42 12.32 -2.96
C TYR A 193 -1.51 11.17 -1.94
N GLY A 194 -2.53 11.16 -1.09
CA GLY A 194 -2.67 10.17 -0.04
C GLY A 194 -2.78 10.82 1.33
N PRO A 195 -2.58 10.10 2.44
CA PRO A 195 -2.83 10.61 3.79
C PRO A 195 -2.04 11.87 4.14
N HIS A 196 -0.86 12.09 3.53
CA HIS A 196 -0.01 13.25 3.78
C HIS A 196 -0.37 14.49 2.93
N SER A 197 -1.37 14.40 2.03
CA SER A 197 -1.80 15.51 1.20
C SER A 197 -2.81 16.45 1.87
N GLY A 198 -3.11 16.23 3.15
CA GLY A 198 -4.03 17.03 3.94
C GLY A 198 -5.35 16.33 4.28
N ASP A 199 -5.63 15.19 3.67
CA ASP A 199 -6.77 14.33 3.98
C ASP A 199 -6.25 12.93 4.40
N PRO A 200 -6.27 12.59 5.71
CA PRO A 200 -5.80 11.31 6.20
C PRO A 200 -6.63 10.11 5.69
N GLN A 201 -7.86 10.34 5.21
CA GLN A 201 -8.73 9.31 4.67
C GLN A 201 -8.47 9.01 3.19
N LEU A 202 -7.61 9.78 2.52
CA LEU A 202 -7.37 9.62 1.10
C LEU A 202 -6.36 8.51 0.82
N ARG A 203 -6.81 7.39 0.25
CA ARG A 203 -5.94 6.29 -0.21
C ARG A 203 -5.01 5.74 0.87
N TRP A 204 -5.49 5.61 2.10
CA TRP A 204 -4.71 5.19 3.26
C TRP A 204 -4.64 3.65 3.45
N GLU A 205 -5.17 2.89 2.53
CA GLU A 205 -5.22 1.43 2.56
C GLU A 205 -3.86 0.80 2.87
N LEU A 206 -3.82 -0.04 3.89
CA LEU A 206 -2.61 -0.68 4.41
C LEU A 206 -1.51 0.30 4.84
N TRP A 207 -1.89 1.52 5.25
CA TRP A 207 -0.93 2.49 5.79
C TRP A 207 -0.24 1.95 7.04
N TYR A 208 -1.04 1.47 8.00
CA TYR A 208 -0.57 0.78 9.17
C TYR A 208 -1.29 -0.55 9.35
N LEU A 209 -0.61 -1.52 9.95
CA LEU A 209 -1.15 -2.80 10.37
C LEU A 209 -0.62 -3.13 11.77
N PRO A 210 -1.38 -3.91 12.57
CA PRO A 210 -0.85 -4.47 13.80
C PRO A 210 0.34 -5.39 13.48
N ASP A 211 1.39 -5.33 14.31
CA ASP A 211 2.47 -6.30 14.26
C ASP A 211 2.06 -7.56 15.06
N LEU A 212 2.51 -8.72 14.60
CA LEU A 212 2.14 -10.00 15.20
C LEU A 212 3.38 -10.74 15.71
N PRO A 213 3.29 -11.39 16.86
CA PRO A 213 2.15 -11.55 17.77
C PRO A 213 1.82 -10.24 18.49
N LEU A 214 0.55 -10.02 18.68
CA LEU A 214 -0.17 -8.85 19.21
C LEU A 214 0.59 -8.00 20.26
N ASP A 215 1.67 -7.41 19.86
CA ASP A 215 2.17 -6.21 20.48
C ASP A 215 1.33 -5.05 19.89
N SER A 216 0.78 -4.22 20.72
CA SER A 216 -0.19 -3.19 20.39
C SER A 216 0.36 -2.08 19.48
N ALA A 217 1.59 -2.18 19.00
CA ALA A 217 2.22 -1.18 18.16
C ALA A 217 1.84 -1.37 16.69
N LEU A 218 1.20 -0.36 16.08
CA LEU A 218 0.96 -0.33 14.64
C LEU A 218 2.29 -0.10 13.90
N LYS A 219 2.51 -0.87 12.84
CA LYS A 219 3.67 -0.72 11.95
C LYS A 219 3.21 -0.40 10.52
N PRO A 220 4.03 0.29 9.70
CA PRO A 220 3.71 0.52 8.29
C PRO A 220 3.36 -0.80 7.59
N GLY A 221 2.17 -0.86 6.98
CA GLY A 221 1.62 -2.11 6.47
C GLY A 221 2.49 -2.75 5.40
N GLY A 222 3.03 -1.95 4.48
CA GLY A 222 3.96 -2.45 3.47
C GLY A 222 5.23 -3.07 4.07
N TYR A 223 5.75 -2.50 5.17
CA TYR A 223 6.90 -3.06 5.89
C TYR A 223 6.58 -4.42 6.50
N VAL A 224 5.43 -4.54 7.18
CA VAL A 224 4.96 -5.80 7.79
C VAL A 224 4.83 -6.89 6.73
N ILE A 225 4.11 -6.60 5.64
CA ILE A 225 3.82 -7.60 4.61
C ILE A 225 5.08 -8.03 3.87
N ARG A 226 5.92 -7.09 3.43
CA ARG A 226 7.18 -7.42 2.74
C ARG A 226 8.15 -8.18 3.63
N GLY A 227 8.26 -7.81 4.92
CA GLY A 227 9.10 -8.55 5.87
C GLY A 227 8.67 -10.01 6.04
N LYS A 228 7.37 -10.26 6.22
CA LYS A 228 6.80 -11.61 6.27
C LYS A 228 6.97 -12.35 4.93
N ALA A 229 6.74 -11.68 3.81
CA ALA A 229 6.87 -12.28 2.48
C ALA A 229 8.32 -12.72 2.18
N LEU A 230 9.33 -11.95 2.58
CA LEU A 230 10.74 -12.33 2.48
C LEU A 230 11.05 -13.58 3.30
N TRP A 231 10.47 -13.69 4.50
CA TRP A 231 10.62 -14.90 5.31
C TRP A 231 9.99 -16.11 4.60
N TYR A 232 8.75 -16.02 4.11
CA TYR A 232 8.10 -17.10 3.36
C TYR A 232 8.85 -17.47 2.07
N LEU A 233 9.39 -16.48 1.36
CA LEU A 233 10.20 -16.72 0.17
C LEU A 233 11.45 -17.54 0.52
N SER A 234 12.10 -17.24 1.65
CA SER A 234 13.25 -18.00 2.11
C SER A 234 12.91 -19.46 2.42
N GLU A 235 11.72 -19.74 2.97
CA GLU A 235 11.21 -21.10 3.22
C GLU A 235 10.95 -21.84 1.89
N ILE A 236 10.29 -21.19 0.92
CA ILE A 236 10.03 -21.76 -0.41
C ILE A 236 11.34 -22.16 -1.08
N LEU A 237 12.35 -21.31 -1.02
CA LEU A 237 13.66 -21.57 -1.65
C LEU A 237 14.44 -22.70 -0.92
N ARG A 238 14.29 -22.84 0.41
CA ARG A 238 14.90 -23.95 1.15
C ARG A 238 14.28 -25.32 0.80
N GLN A 239 12.98 -25.37 0.57
CA GLN A 239 12.28 -26.61 0.21
C GLN A 239 12.56 -27.10 -1.22
N ARG A 240 13.12 -26.25 -2.07
CA ARG A 240 13.50 -26.59 -3.47
C ARG A 240 14.94 -27.11 -3.61
N ARG A 241 15.72 -27.10 -2.53
CA ARG A 241 17.09 -27.62 -2.47
C ARG A 241 17.10 -29.06 -1.96
#